data_b45c294a99d04f06e76fd969feaeca63
#
_entry.id   b45c294a99d04f06e76fd969feaeca63
#
_cell.length_a   1.000
_cell.length_b   1.000
_cell.length_c   1.000
_cell.angle_alpha   90.00
_cell.angle_beta   90.00
_cell.angle_gamma   90.00
#
_symmetry.space_group_name_H-M   'P 1'
#
loop_
_entity.id
_entity.type
_entity.pdbx_description
1 polymer ?
#
loop_
_entity_poly.entity_id
_entity_poly.type
_entity_poly.pdbx_seq_one_letter_code
_entity_poly.pdbx_strand_id
1 'polypeptide(L)'
;MIDAIIIDSRPDCKDFRYLYTDFDGTVLINPTQRAIHHLLFHSRNTLLLSGHGSPDGLFNHDWSRFAISKRDVRFLKLRKVIGLWCYASEFADTYNLHGFFTSMFISTPDEAKGHWMKDATPELITSENIRFSKAVNSLIMDKVPMNEWTDRLQSTVNQNSPDFVRFNYETLSYFI
;
A
#
# COMPACT_ATOMS: atom_id res chain seq x y z
N MET A 1 -0.11 16.06 -7.72
CA MET A 1 0.57 16.11 -6.39
C MET A 1 0.06 14.94 -5.55
N ILE A 2 0.96 14.23 -4.88
CA ILE A 2 0.65 13.07 -4.01
C ILE A 2 1.26 13.31 -2.65
N ASP A 3 0.47 13.19 -1.60
CA ASP A 3 0.95 13.13 -0.23
C ASP A 3 1.08 11.68 0.21
N ALA A 4 1.98 11.38 1.15
CA ALA A 4 2.19 10.04 1.65
C ALA A 4 2.21 9.98 3.18
N ILE A 5 1.58 8.94 3.73
CA ILE A 5 1.70 8.51 5.12
C ILE A 5 2.29 7.10 5.09
N ILE A 6 3.53 6.99 5.51
CA ILE A 6 4.31 5.76 5.50
C ILE A 6 4.50 5.30 6.94
N ILE A 7 4.08 4.08 7.23
CA ILE A 7 4.32 3.44 8.52
C ILE A 7 5.43 2.39 8.32
N ASP A 8 6.64 2.80 8.63
CA ASP A 8 7.83 1.98 8.58
C ASP A 8 8.14 1.44 9.99
N SER A 9 7.51 0.33 10.33
CA SER A 9 7.56 -0.23 11.69
C SER A 9 8.60 -1.33 11.86
N ARG A 10 9.21 -1.81 10.76
CA ARG A 10 10.14 -2.93 10.75
C ARG A 10 11.26 -2.75 9.71
N PRO A 11 12.40 -3.46 9.88
CA PRO A 11 13.47 -3.47 8.87
C PRO A 11 13.04 -3.95 7.48
N ASP A 12 12.00 -4.77 7.39
CA ASP A 12 11.41 -5.26 6.15
C ASP A 12 10.65 -4.18 5.36
N CYS A 13 10.11 -3.16 6.03
CA CYS A 13 9.46 -2.02 5.38
C CYS A 13 10.43 -1.15 4.58
N LYS A 14 11.75 -1.25 4.82
CA LYS A 14 12.77 -0.48 4.08
C LYS A 14 12.72 -0.66 2.57
N ASP A 15 12.23 -1.82 2.11
CA ASP A 15 12.14 -2.16 0.69
C ASP A 15 11.03 -1.37 -0.02
N PHE A 16 10.08 -0.84 0.76
CA PHE A 16 8.99 0.01 0.26
C PHE A 16 9.36 1.50 0.14
N ARG A 17 10.59 1.91 0.52
CA ARG A 17 11.05 3.30 0.36
C ARG A 17 10.99 3.82 -1.09
N TYR A 18 11.05 2.93 -2.07
CA TYR A 18 10.94 3.28 -3.48
C TYR A 18 9.53 3.74 -3.89
N LEU A 19 8.50 3.49 -3.07
CA LEU A 19 7.12 3.93 -3.33
C LEU A 19 6.98 5.45 -3.40
N TYR A 20 7.77 6.19 -2.62
CA TYR A 20 7.62 7.63 -2.42
C TYR A 20 8.87 8.43 -2.81
N THR A 21 9.74 7.82 -3.61
CA THR A 21 10.91 8.52 -4.18
C THR A 21 10.43 9.60 -5.16
N ASP A 22 10.99 10.80 -5.03
CA ASP A 22 10.74 11.95 -5.91
C ASP A 22 9.30 12.49 -5.89
N PHE A 23 8.55 12.27 -4.81
CA PHE A 23 7.21 12.84 -4.66
C PHE A 23 7.25 14.37 -4.55
N ASP A 24 6.27 15.01 -5.18
CA ASP A 24 6.06 16.46 -5.20
C ASP A 24 5.16 16.98 -4.06
N GLY A 25 4.74 16.09 -3.16
CA GLY A 25 3.86 16.35 -2.02
C GLY A 25 4.55 16.15 -0.66
N THR A 26 3.74 16.12 0.37
CA THR A 26 4.20 15.91 1.75
C THR A 26 4.37 14.42 2.03
N VAL A 27 5.57 13.98 2.43
CA VAL A 27 5.83 12.62 2.88
C VAL A 27 6.02 12.60 4.40
N LEU A 28 5.15 11.88 5.11
CA LEU A 28 5.22 11.67 6.55
C LEU A 28 5.62 10.23 6.85
N ILE A 29 6.75 10.03 7.51
CA ILE A 29 7.25 8.70 7.92
C ILE A 29 7.06 8.55 9.42
N ASN A 30 6.39 7.48 9.85
CA ASN A 30 6.02 7.21 11.25
C ASN A 30 5.41 8.42 11.97
N PRO A 31 4.42 9.09 11.35
CA PRO A 31 3.90 10.34 11.89
C PRO A 31 3.11 10.14 13.19
N THR A 32 3.07 11.19 13.99
CA THR A 32 2.10 11.26 15.09
C THR A 32 0.67 11.38 14.55
N GLN A 33 -0.33 10.97 15.34
CA GLN A 33 -1.74 11.11 14.95
C GLN A 33 -2.12 12.57 14.65
N ARG A 34 -1.51 13.53 15.35
CA ARG A 34 -1.72 14.96 15.10
C ARG A 34 -1.21 15.35 13.70
N ALA A 35 -0.04 14.87 13.29
CA ALA A 35 0.51 15.15 11.96
C ALA A 35 -0.37 14.53 10.85
N ILE A 36 -0.86 13.29 11.06
CA ILE A 36 -1.80 12.63 10.16
C ILE A 36 -3.06 13.49 10.00
N HIS A 37 -3.72 13.85 11.10
CA HIS A 37 -4.95 14.65 11.05
C HIS A 37 -4.71 16.01 10.40
N HIS A 38 -3.56 16.65 10.66
CA HIS A 38 -3.20 17.91 10.01
C HIS A 38 -3.13 17.74 8.49
N LEU A 39 -2.42 16.72 7.99
CA LEU A 39 -2.34 16.42 6.56
C LEU A 39 -3.72 16.13 5.97
N LEU A 40 -4.50 15.26 6.60
CA LEU A 40 -5.83 14.88 6.14
C LEU A 40 -6.80 16.05 6.08
N PHE A 41 -6.67 17.00 6.97
CA PHE A 41 -7.54 18.18 7.03
C PHE A 41 -7.17 19.25 5.99
N HIS A 42 -5.88 19.51 5.78
CA HIS A 42 -5.39 20.60 4.96
C HIS A 42 -5.11 20.25 3.50
N SER A 43 -4.82 18.98 3.20
CA SER A 43 -4.59 18.54 1.82
C SER A 43 -5.84 17.93 1.18
N ARG A 44 -5.86 17.95 -0.15
CA ARG A 44 -6.82 17.23 -1.02
C ARG A 44 -6.11 16.45 -2.12
N ASN A 45 -4.81 16.34 -2.03
CA ASN A 45 -4.01 15.56 -2.97
C ASN A 45 -4.40 14.07 -2.93
N THR A 46 -4.05 13.30 -3.96
CA THR A 46 -4.05 11.84 -3.88
C THR A 46 -3.20 11.42 -2.69
N LEU A 47 -3.64 10.44 -1.93
CA LEU A 47 -3.00 10.02 -0.70
C LEU A 47 -2.47 8.60 -0.81
N LEU A 48 -1.14 8.43 -0.71
CA LEU A 48 -0.50 7.13 -0.54
C LEU A 48 -0.46 6.78 0.95
N LEU A 49 -0.96 5.61 1.30
CA LEU A 49 -0.92 5.01 2.63
C LEU A 49 -0.20 3.67 2.53
N SER A 50 0.89 3.50 3.29
CA SER A 50 1.67 2.26 3.24
C SER A 50 2.15 1.81 4.62
N GLY A 51 2.11 0.50 4.87
CA GLY A 51 2.53 -0.14 6.10
C GLY A 51 1.79 -1.44 6.38
N HIS A 52 1.81 -1.89 7.62
CA HIS A 52 1.01 -3.04 8.05
C HIS A 52 -0.42 -2.63 8.44
N GLY A 53 -1.38 -3.51 8.18
CA GLY A 53 -2.77 -3.21 8.50
C GLY A 53 -3.68 -4.44 8.54
N SER A 54 -4.97 -4.15 8.62
CA SER A 54 -6.07 -5.11 8.65
C SER A 54 -7.28 -4.55 7.91
N PRO A 55 -8.41 -5.28 7.81
CA PRO A 55 -9.66 -4.73 7.29
C PRO A 55 -10.18 -3.50 8.04
N ASP A 56 -9.72 -3.27 9.28
CA ASP A 56 -10.12 -2.13 10.11
C ASP A 56 -9.25 -0.88 9.89
N GLY A 57 -8.12 -1.02 9.17
CA GLY A 57 -7.25 0.12 8.83
C GLY A 57 -5.76 -0.17 8.89
N LEU A 58 -4.98 0.90 8.72
CA LEU A 58 -3.52 0.92 8.75
C LEU A 58 -3.05 1.07 10.20
N PHE A 59 -2.19 0.16 10.68
CA PHE A 59 -1.60 0.25 12.02
C PHE A 59 -0.60 1.42 12.10
N ASN A 60 -0.38 1.92 13.32
CA ASN A 60 0.76 2.79 13.61
C ASN A 60 2.05 1.94 13.76
N HIS A 61 3.19 2.62 13.93
CA HIS A 61 4.51 1.97 13.94
C HIS A 61 4.72 0.95 15.07
N ASP A 62 4.04 1.07 16.19
CA ASP A 62 4.13 0.17 17.35
C ASP A 62 2.96 -0.81 17.47
N TRP A 63 2.05 -0.79 16.51
CA TRP A 63 0.86 -1.64 16.42
C TRP A 63 -0.14 -1.48 17.59
N SER A 64 0.05 -0.49 18.44
CA SER A 64 -0.81 -0.25 19.61
C SER A 64 -2.18 0.30 19.22
N ARG A 65 -2.30 0.88 18.03
CA ARG A 65 -3.52 1.52 17.50
C ARG A 65 -3.44 1.67 15.99
N PHE A 66 -4.51 2.14 15.40
CA PHE A 66 -4.54 2.51 13.99
C PHE A 66 -4.01 3.94 13.77
N ALA A 67 -3.15 4.10 12.77
CA ALA A 67 -2.78 5.38 12.19
C ALA A 67 -3.93 5.93 11.33
N ILE A 68 -4.57 5.04 10.55
CA ILE A 68 -5.76 5.31 9.73
C ILE A 68 -6.83 4.28 10.07
N SER A 69 -8.06 4.73 10.31
CA SER A 69 -9.19 3.88 10.69
C SER A 69 -10.52 4.45 10.19
N LYS A 70 -11.64 3.83 10.56
CA LYS A 70 -12.99 4.34 10.27
C LYS A 70 -13.21 5.81 10.65
N ARG A 71 -12.48 6.34 11.63
CA ARG A 71 -12.58 7.75 12.06
C ARG A 71 -12.10 8.73 11.01
N ASP A 72 -11.23 8.28 10.10
CA ASP A 72 -10.57 9.09 9.09
C ASP A 72 -11.27 9.01 7.73
N VAL A 73 -12.22 8.09 7.56
CA VAL A 73 -12.94 7.81 6.30
C VAL A 73 -13.52 9.06 5.67
N ARG A 74 -14.10 9.96 6.48
CA ARG A 74 -14.65 11.24 5.98
C ARG A 74 -13.64 12.09 5.20
N PHE A 75 -12.35 12.00 5.54
CA PHE A 75 -11.29 12.71 4.84
C PHE A 75 -10.78 11.92 3.63
N LEU A 76 -10.78 10.59 3.72
CA LEU A 76 -10.36 9.71 2.63
C LEU A 76 -11.33 9.78 1.45
N LYS A 77 -12.64 9.88 1.71
CA LYS A 77 -13.68 10.04 0.67
C LYS A 77 -13.54 11.33 -0.17
N LEU A 78 -12.75 12.29 0.27
CA LEU A 78 -12.56 13.56 -0.43
C LEU A 78 -11.43 13.53 -1.47
N ARG A 79 -10.79 12.36 -1.68
CA ARG A 79 -9.62 12.21 -2.54
C ARG A 79 -9.48 10.79 -3.06
N LYS A 80 -8.60 10.60 -4.05
CA LYS A 80 -8.15 9.26 -4.43
C LYS A 80 -7.15 8.74 -3.39
N VAL A 81 -7.23 7.45 -3.08
CA VAL A 81 -6.35 6.78 -2.11
C VAL A 81 -5.58 5.66 -2.79
N ILE A 82 -4.31 5.55 -2.50
CA ILE A 82 -3.46 4.41 -2.81
C ILE A 82 -3.20 3.71 -1.47
N GLY A 83 -3.87 2.61 -1.22
CA GLY A 83 -3.80 1.88 0.05
C GLY A 83 -2.98 0.61 -0.08
N LEU A 84 -1.78 0.62 0.48
CA LEU A 84 -0.81 -0.48 0.40
C LEU A 84 -0.56 -1.05 1.80
N TRP A 85 -1.50 -1.83 2.30
CA TRP A 85 -1.40 -2.64 3.52
C TRP A 85 -2.28 -3.88 3.37
N CYS A 86 -2.05 -4.89 4.21
CA CYS A 86 -2.86 -6.11 4.18
C CYS A 86 -4.33 -5.82 4.43
N TYR A 87 -5.21 -6.24 3.50
CA TYR A 87 -6.65 -6.04 3.51
C TYR A 87 -7.11 -4.58 3.32
N ALA A 88 -6.30 -3.74 2.65
CA ALA A 88 -6.69 -2.37 2.31
C ALA A 88 -7.91 -2.33 1.38
N SER A 89 -8.06 -3.31 0.48
CA SER A 89 -9.21 -3.42 -0.41
C SER A 89 -10.51 -3.67 0.35
N GLU A 90 -10.49 -4.49 1.39
CA GLU A 90 -11.65 -4.77 2.24
C GLU A 90 -12.07 -3.52 3.04
N PHE A 91 -11.08 -2.76 3.52
CA PHE A 91 -11.33 -1.45 4.13
C PHE A 91 -11.95 -0.48 3.12
N ALA A 92 -11.40 -0.43 1.90
CA ALA A 92 -11.89 0.46 0.85
C ALA A 92 -13.32 0.12 0.41
N ASP A 93 -13.63 -1.16 0.24
CA ASP A 93 -14.97 -1.64 -0.10
C ASP A 93 -15.98 -1.31 0.99
N THR A 94 -15.66 -1.64 2.25
CA THR A 94 -16.51 -1.37 3.42
C THR A 94 -16.91 0.10 3.51
N TYR A 95 -16.01 1.01 3.17
CA TYR A 95 -16.23 2.44 3.32
C TYR A 95 -16.47 3.19 2.00
N ASN A 96 -16.57 2.48 0.86
CA ASN A 96 -16.73 3.05 -0.48
C ASN A 96 -15.65 4.14 -0.74
N LEU A 97 -14.40 3.77 -0.65
CA LEU A 97 -13.27 4.63 -0.97
C LEU A 97 -12.91 4.48 -2.46
N HIS A 98 -12.40 5.56 -3.05
CA HIS A 98 -11.96 5.57 -4.44
C HIS A 98 -10.44 5.43 -4.53
N GLY A 99 -9.94 4.54 -5.37
CA GLY A 99 -8.51 4.43 -5.59
C GLY A 99 -8.01 3.02 -5.84
N PHE A 100 -6.70 2.83 -5.62
CA PHE A 100 -6.00 1.58 -5.82
C PHE A 100 -5.60 0.97 -4.47
N PHE A 101 -5.85 -0.34 -4.29
CA PHE A 101 -5.67 -1.00 -3.00
C PHE A 101 -5.12 -2.41 -3.16
N THR A 102 -4.29 -2.83 -2.19
CA THR A 102 -3.90 -4.22 -2.00
C THR A 102 -4.89 -4.93 -1.06
N SER A 103 -5.11 -6.24 -1.26
CA SER A 103 -5.67 -7.11 -0.23
C SER A 103 -4.54 -7.72 0.61
N MET A 104 -4.59 -9.01 0.95
CA MET A 104 -3.45 -9.66 1.59
C MET A 104 -2.23 -9.59 0.66
N PHE A 105 -1.13 -9.04 1.17
CA PHE A 105 0.11 -8.87 0.42
C PHE A 105 1.27 -9.49 1.19
N ILE A 106 1.87 -10.53 0.62
CA ILE A 106 3.00 -11.23 1.22
C ILE A 106 4.26 -10.40 1.01
N SER A 107 4.73 -9.78 2.07
CA SER A 107 5.90 -8.90 2.10
C SER A 107 7.00 -9.37 3.05
N THR A 108 6.71 -10.41 3.85
CA THR A 108 7.64 -10.96 4.83
C THR A 108 7.68 -12.49 4.78
N PRO A 109 8.80 -13.12 5.23
CA PRO A 109 8.88 -14.59 5.33
C PRO A 109 7.83 -15.19 6.28
N ASP A 110 7.45 -14.49 7.34
CA ASP A 110 6.45 -14.97 8.29
C ASP A 110 5.06 -15.00 7.66
N GLU A 111 4.70 -13.98 6.87
CA GLU A 111 3.46 -13.98 6.09
C GLU A 111 3.45 -15.12 5.06
N ALA A 112 4.54 -15.29 4.32
CA ALA A 112 4.68 -16.37 3.35
C ALA A 112 4.49 -17.75 4.00
N LYS A 113 5.09 -17.96 5.17
CA LYS A 113 4.93 -19.18 5.95
C LYS A 113 3.49 -19.39 6.41
N GLY A 114 2.84 -18.32 6.87
CA GLY A 114 1.42 -18.35 7.29
C GLY A 114 0.47 -18.72 6.15
N HIS A 115 0.83 -18.40 4.91
CA HIS A 115 0.07 -18.70 3.70
C HIS A 115 0.58 -19.93 2.93
N TRP A 116 1.47 -20.74 3.52
CA TRP A 116 2.02 -21.98 2.94
C TRP A 116 2.77 -21.77 1.60
N MET A 117 3.31 -20.57 1.36
CA MET A 117 4.06 -20.21 0.15
C MET A 117 5.50 -20.71 0.25
N LYS A 118 5.74 -21.95 -0.19
CA LYS A 118 7.02 -22.63 -0.02
C LYS A 118 8.16 -22.08 -0.88
N ASP A 119 7.82 -21.41 -1.97
CA ASP A 119 8.75 -20.80 -2.92
C ASP A 119 9.18 -19.37 -2.53
N ALA A 120 8.61 -18.82 -1.47
CA ALA A 120 8.86 -17.46 -1.00
C ALA A 120 10.10 -17.39 -0.09
N THR A 121 11.30 -17.37 -0.68
CA THR A 121 12.53 -17.13 0.09
C THR A 121 12.67 -15.67 0.50
N PRO A 122 13.42 -15.36 1.58
CA PRO A 122 13.64 -13.98 2.01
C PRO A 122 14.19 -13.07 0.90
N GLU A 123 15.12 -13.61 0.08
CA GLU A 123 15.73 -12.87 -1.03
C GLU A 123 14.71 -12.56 -2.14
N LEU A 124 13.86 -13.55 -2.49
CA LEU A 124 12.81 -13.36 -3.48
C LEU A 124 11.76 -12.37 -3.00
N ILE A 125 11.34 -12.44 -1.73
CA ILE A 125 10.41 -11.48 -1.13
C ILE A 125 10.99 -10.07 -1.18
N THR A 126 12.24 -9.88 -0.75
CA THR A 126 12.93 -8.57 -0.82
C THR A 126 12.99 -8.04 -2.24
N SER A 127 13.40 -8.88 -3.20
CA SER A 127 13.45 -8.52 -4.61
C SER A 127 12.09 -8.08 -5.14
N GLU A 128 11.03 -8.80 -4.76
CA GLU A 128 9.67 -8.51 -5.20
C GLU A 128 9.11 -7.24 -4.56
N ASN A 129 9.34 -7.01 -3.28
CA ASN A 129 8.96 -5.77 -2.59
C ASN A 129 9.57 -4.54 -3.28
N ILE A 130 10.85 -4.62 -3.65
CA ILE A 130 11.55 -3.56 -4.39
C ILE A 130 10.93 -3.40 -5.80
N ARG A 131 10.68 -4.49 -6.51
CA ARG A 131 10.09 -4.47 -7.86
C ARG A 131 8.70 -3.84 -7.85
N PHE A 132 7.83 -4.29 -6.95
CA PHE A 132 6.48 -3.74 -6.77
C PHE A 132 6.52 -2.25 -6.43
N SER A 133 7.35 -1.86 -5.46
CA SER A 133 7.50 -0.47 -5.04
C SER A 133 7.91 0.46 -6.18
N LYS A 134 8.91 0.03 -6.97
CA LYS A 134 9.36 0.79 -8.14
C LYS A 134 8.29 0.86 -9.23
N ALA A 135 7.57 -0.25 -9.47
CA ALA A 135 6.51 -0.27 -10.46
C ALA A 135 5.36 0.69 -10.09
N VAL A 136 4.91 0.67 -8.84
CA VAL A 136 3.88 1.61 -8.35
C VAL A 136 4.38 3.05 -8.42
N ASN A 137 5.62 3.33 -8.01
CA ASN A 137 6.20 4.66 -8.12
C ASN A 137 6.25 5.16 -9.57
N SER A 138 6.70 4.31 -10.52
CA SER A 138 6.67 4.64 -11.96
C SER A 138 5.26 5.01 -12.44
N LEU A 139 4.24 4.23 -12.07
CA LEU A 139 2.85 4.54 -12.45
C LEU A 139 2.41 5.92 -11.93
N ILE A 140 2.86 6.29 -10.74
CA ILE A 140 2.61 7.60 -10.13
C ILE A 140 3.34 8.71 -10.90
N MET A 141 4.65 8.56 -11.12
CA MET A 141 5.50 9.56 -11.74
C MET A 141 5.14 9.80 -13.21
N ASP A 142 4.78 8.73 -13.92
CA ASP A 142 4.33 8.79 -15.32
C ASP A 142 2.86 9.25 -15.45
N LYS A 143 2.21 9.55 -14.31
CA LYS A 143 0.80 10.01 -14.24
C LYS A 143 -0.17 9.05 -14.95
N VAL A 144 0.11 7.76 -14.88
CA VAL A 144 -0.77 6.74 -15.45
C VAL A 144 -2.15 6.80 -14.78
N PRO A 145 -3.26 6.76 -15.52
CA PRO A 145 -4.59 6.69 -14.94
C PRO A 145 -4.72 5.50 -13.98
N MET A 146 -5.20 5.76 -12.76
CA MET A 146 -5.18 4.75 -11.68
C MET A 146 -6.04 3.51 -11.98
N ASN A 147 -7.06 3.65 -12.81
CA ASN A 147 -7.87 2.53 -13.29
C ASN A 147 -7.13 1.56 -14.22
N GLU A 148 -5.94 1.92 -14.73
CA GLU A 148 -5.10 1.05 -15.54
C GLU A 148 -4.04 0.29 -14.71
N TRP A 149 -3.87 0.65 -13.43
CA TRP A 149 -2.76 0.14 -12.61
C TRP A 149 -2.83 -1.37 -12.37
N THR A 150 -4.03 -1.88 -12.07
CA THR A 150 -4.23 -3.31 -11.83
C THR A 150 -3.79 -4.12 -13.05
N ASP A 151 -4.30 -3.78 -14.24
CA ASP A 151 -3.97 -4.48 -15.48
C ASP A 151 -2.48 -4.39 -15.81
N ARG A 152 -1.89 -3.20 -15.67
CA ARG A 152 -0.46 -2.99 -15.94
C ARG A 152 0.43 -3.78 -14.98
N LEU A 153 0.12 -3.78 -13.70
CA LEU A 153 0.88 -4.55 -12.72
C LEU A 153 0.70 -6.05 -12.95
N GLN A 154 -0.52 -6.53 -13.12
CA GLN A 154 -0.81 -7.94 -13.35
C GLN A 154 -0.17 -8.47 -14.64
N SER A 155 -0.08 -7.66 -15.70
CA SER A 155 0.59 -8.04 -16.95
C SER A 155 2.09 -8.34 -16.80
N THR A 156 2.72 -7.90 -15.70
CA THR A 156 4.14 -8.19 -15.40
C THR A 156 4.36 -9.56 -14.75
N VAL A 157 3.28 -10.28 -14.42
CA VAL A 157 3.28 -11.59 -13.76
C VAL A 157 2.72 -12.63 -14.72
N ASN A 158 3.29 -13.83 -14.72
CA ASN A 158 2.85 -14.94 -15.56
C ASN A 158 2.86 -16.26 -14.78
N GLN A 159 2.45 -17.35 -15.42
CA GLN A 159 2.36 -18.68 -14.79
C GLN A 159 3.72 -19.25 -14.28
N ASN A 160 4.85 -18.69 -14.71
CA ASN A 160 6.18 -19.11 -14.24
C ASN A 160 6.67 -18.22 -13.07
N SER A 161 5.90 -17.20 -12.70
CA SER A 161 6.21 -16.38 -11.53
C SER A 161 5.97 -17.20 -10.24
N PRO A 162 6.74 -16.95 -9.15
CA PRO A 162 6.50 -17.58 -7.86
C PRO A 162 5.05 -17.44 -7.38
N ASP A 163 4.55 -18.45 -6.65
CA ASP A 163 3.16 -18.50 -6.21
C ASP A 163 2.78 -17.26 -5.37
N PHE A 164 3.65 -16.84 -4.45
CA PHE A 164 3.39 -15.65 -3.64
C PHE A 164 3.32 -14.35 -4.46
N VAL A 165 4.09 -14.27 -5.56
CA VAL A 165 4.04 -13.12 -6.49
C VAL A 165 2.71 -13.09 -7.20
N ARG A 166 2.28 -14.23 -7.77
CA ARG A 166 0.95 -14.33 -8.40
C ARG A 166 -0.15 -13.95 -7.44
N PHE A 167 -0.11 -14.51 -6.22
CA PHE A 167 -1.05 -14.19 -5.15
C PHE A 167 -1.12 -12.69 -4.86
N ASN A 168 0.03 -12.02 -4.68
CA ASN A 168 0.08 -10.59 -4.41
C ASN A 168 -0.57 -9.74 -5.51
N TYR A 169 -0.37 -10.11 -6.78
CA TYR A 169 -0.87 -9.34 -7.90
C TYR A 169 -2.33 -9.65 -8.26
N GLU A 170 -2.81 -10.87 -8.00
CA GLU A 170 -4.21 -11.24 -8.17
C GLU A 170 -5.15 -10.49 -7.22
N THR A 171 -4.64 -10.03 -6.08
CA THR A 171 -5.39 -9.35 -5.04
C THR A 171 -5.40 -7.82 -5.15
N LEU A 172 -4.80 -7.26 -6.21
CA LEU A 172 -4.83 -5.82 -6.48
C LEU A 172 -6.22 -5.38 -6.98
N SER A 173 -6.71 -4.27 -6.48
CA SER A 173 -8.05 -3.77 -6.79
C SER A 173 -8.07 -2.27 -7.03
N TYR A 174 -8.93 -1.84 -7.95
CA TYR A 174 -9.28 -0.44 -8.17
C TYR A 174 -10.77 -0.22 -7.93
N PHE A 175 -11.11 0.77 -7.11
CA PHE A 175 -12.48 1.15 -6.79
C PHE A 175 -12.79 2.57 -7.32
N ILE A 176 -14.03 2.74 -7.83
CA ILE A 176 -14.55 4.00 -8.41
C ILE A 176 -15.40 4.72 -7.37
#